data_10ffa96d2fb25cbf4e2e2b2fca8a8400
#
_entry.id   10ffa96d2fb25cbf4e2e2b2fca8a8400
#
_cell.length_a   1.000
_cell.length_b   1.000
_cell.length_c   1.000
_cell.angle_alpha   90.00
_cell.angle_beta   90.00
_cell.angle_gamma   90.00
#
_symmetry.space_group_name_H-M   'P 1'
#
loop_
_entity.id
_entity.type
_entity.pdbx_description
1 polymer ?
#
loop_
_entity_poly.entity_id
_entity_poly.type
_entity_poly.pdbx_seq_one_letter_code
_entity_poly.pdbx_strand_id
1 'polypeptide(L)'
;MKISSIISGKHVETISANASIHDLVSSLNTHHVGALVVSSDGKKIDGIVSERDVVRAMPGNLDQLVGMRVKEIMTADVHTCTADTTVAELMIMMTEHRIRHVPVVDAQGVLISIVSIGDVVKNYVSEIDGERTALRDYLASGN
;
A
#
# COMPACT_ATOMS: atom_id res chain seq x y z
N MET A 1 17.46 -4.69 1.76
CA MET A 1 16.46 -5.27 0.80
C MET A 1 15.75 -4.12 0.10
N LYS A 2 15.64 -4.21 -1.19
CA LYS A 2 14.90 -3.23 -2.02
C LYS A 2 13.46 -3.66 -2.22
N ILE A 3 12.60 -2.70 -2.49
CA ILE A 3 11.18 -2.94 -2.78
C ILE A 3 10.99 -3.87 -3.98
N SER A 4 11.90 -3.84 -4.96
CA SER A 4 11.89 -4.77 -6.10
C SER A 4 11.85 -6.25 -5.71
N SER A 5 12.37 -6.59 -4.53
CA SER A 5 12.39 -7.98 -4.02
C SER A 5 11.06 -8.42 -3.42
N ILE A 6 10.17 -7.50 -3.09
CA ILE A 6 8.89 -7.80 -2.41
C ILE A 6 7.65 -7.50 -3.25
N ILE A 7 7.79 -6.73 -4.33
CA ILE A 7 6.67 -6.49 -5.24
C ILE A 7 6.42 -7.73 -6.09
N SER A 8 5.15 -8.11 -6.20
CA SER A 8 4.72 -9.15 -7.12
C SER A 8 4.31 -8.51 -8.45
N GLY A 9 4.57 -9.18 -9.57
CA GLY A 9 4.10 -8.75 -10.89
C GLY A 9 2.57 -8.90 -11.09
N LYS A 10 1.81 -8.95 -10.01
CA LYS A 10 0.36 -9.05 -10.05
C LYS A 10 -0.26 -7.73 -10.48
N HIS A 11 -1.39 -7.83 -11.17
CA HIS A 11 -2.21 -6.67 -11.49
C HIS A 11 -2.61 -5.91 -10.23
N VAL A 12 -2.49 -4.57 -10.28
CA VAL A 12 -2.90 -3.70 -9.17
C VAL A 12 -4.35 -3.30 -9.37
N GLU A 13 -5.19 -3.63 -8.39
CA GLU A 13 -6.58 -3.21 -8.38
C GLU A 13 -6.68 -1.70 -8.11
N THR A 14 -7.46 -1.01 -8.92
CA THR A 14 -7.73 0.42 -8.80
C THR A 14 -9.23 0.69 -8.73
N ILE A 15 -9.58 1.90 -8.34
CA ILE A 15 -10.97 2.34 -8.30
C ILE A 15 -11.10 3.73 -8.93
N SER A 16 -12.25 4.02 -9.52
CA SER A 16 -12.53 5.34 -10.07
C SER A 16 -12.80 6.37 -8.97
N ALA A 17 -12.34 7.60 -9.16
CA ALA A 17 -12.65 8.72 -8.28
C ALA A 17 -14.16 9.01 -8.17
N ASN A 18 -14.92 8.64 -9.19
CA ASN A 18 -16.36 8.81 -9.23
C ASN A 18 -17.16 7.61 -8.70
N ALA A 19 -16.48 6.55 -8.27
CA ALA A 19 -17.11 5.40 -7.65
C ALA A 19 -17.82 5.79 -6.34
N SER A 20 -18.88 5.07 -6.01
CA SER A 20 -19.58 5.23 -4.73
C SER A 20 -18.79 4.64 -3.57
N ILE A 21 -19.12 5.05 -2.35
CA ILE A 21 -18.55 4.45 -1.14
C ILE A 21 -18.98 2.99 -1.02
N HIS A 22 -20.18 2.63 -1.45
CA HIS A 22 -20.63 1.24 -1.50
C HIS A 22 -19.72 0.39 -2.41
N ASP A 23 -19.42 0.88 -3.61
CA ASP A 23 -18.52 0.18 -4.54
C ASP A 23 -17.09 0.08 -3.99
N LEU A 24 -16.61 1.12 -3.30
CA LEU A 24 -15.33 1.09 -2.62
C LEU A 24 -15.27 -0.03 -1.56
N VAL A 25 -16.24 -0.07 -0.66
CA VAL A 25 -16.29 -1.08 0.41
C VAL A 25 -16.41 -2.48 -0.19
N SER A 26 -17.23 -2.67 -1.21
CA SER A 26 -17.37 -3.94 -1.91
C SER A 26 -16.06 -4.38 -2.55
N SER A 27 -15.34 -3.46 -3.17
CA SER A 27 -14.03 -3.74 -3.81
C SER A 27 -12.96 -4.10 -2.79
N LEU A 28 -12.87 -3.36 -1.68
CA LEU A 28 -11.96 -3.67 -0.57
C LEU A 28 -12.20 -5.09 -0.03
N ASN A 29 -13.46 -5.45 0.17
CA ASN A 29 -13.84 -6.78 0.66
C ASN A 29 -13.56 -7.88 -0.36
N THR A 30 -13.88 -7.66 -1.63
CA THR A 30 -13.68 -8.64 -2.71
C THR A 30 -12.20 -8.97 -2.91
N HIS A 31 -11.33 -7.96 -2.87
CA HIS A 31 -9.90 -8.12 -3.08
C HIS A 31 -9.11 -8.39 -1.80
N HIS A 32 -9.77 -8.39 -0.65
CA HIS A 32 -9.14 -8.59 0.67
C HIS A 32 -7.98 -7.61 0.91
N VAL A 33 -8.20 -6.35 0.59
CA VAL A 33 -7.21 -5.27 0.75
C VAL A 33 -7.75 -4.15 1.62
N GLY A 34 -6.86 -3.41 2.26
CA GLY A 34 -7.22 -2.28 3.13
C GLY A 34 -7.20 -0.92 2.43
N ALA A 35 -6.67 -0.87 1.20
CA ALA A 35 -6.61 0.36 0.42
C ALA A 35 -6.62 0.05 -1.08
N LEU A 36 -7.08 1.03 -1.86
CA LEU A 36 -7.05 1.01 -3.33
C LEU A 36 -6.45 2.30 -3.85
N VAL A 37 -5.66 2.19 -4.91
CA VAL A 37 -5.24 3.34 -5.68
C VAL A 37 -6.42 3.85 -6.50
N VAL A 38 -6.63 5.15 -6.47
CA VAL A 38 -7.65 5.82 -7.27
C VAL A 38 -7.02 6.21 -8.61
N SER A 39 -7.55 5.67 -9.68
CA SER A 39 -7.04 5.89 -11.03
C SER A 39 -8.16 5.71 -12.06
N SER A 40 -8.14 6.52 -13.10
CA SER A 40 -9.09 6.42 -14.23
C SER A 40 -8.64 5.45 -15.31
N ASP A 41 -7.33 5.19 -15.42
CA ASP A 41 -6.72 4.37 -16.49
C ASP A 41 -5.88 3.19 -15.97
N GLY A 42 -5.75 3.06 -14.65
CA GLY A 42 -4.92 2.03 -14.02
C GLY A 42 -3.42 2.33 -14.05
N LYS A 43 -3.01 3.47 -14.57
CA LYS A 43 -1.61 3.89 -14.76
C LYS A 43 -1.27 5.12 -13.94
N LYS A 44 -2.04 6.20 -14.11
CA LYS A 44 -1.87 7.44 -13.38
C LYS A 44 -2.55 7.36 -12.03
N ILE A 45 -1.84 7.78 -10.99
CA ILE A 45 -2.38 7.85 -9.62
C ILE A 45 -3.10 9.18 -9.43
N ASP A 46 -4.42 9.14 -9.25
CA ASP A 46 -5.23 10.32 -8.91
C ASP A 46 -5.35 10.48 -7.39
N GLY A 47 -5.24 9.40 -6.64
CA GLY A 47 -5.32 9.40 -5.20
C GLY A 47 -5.15 8.00 -4.63
N ILE A 48 -5.29 7.90 -3.31
CA ILE A 48 -5.38 6.63 -2.59
C ILE A 48 -6.53 6.73 -1.59
N VAL A 49 -7.26 5.64 -1.42
CA VAL A 49 -8.37 5.55 -0.48
C VAL A 49 -8.30 4.24 0.29
N SER A 50 -8.53 4.33 1.61
CA SER A 50 -8.43 3.19 2.52
C SER A 50 -9.71 3.00 3.33
N GLU A 51 -9.83 1.83 3.97
CA GLU A 51 -10.88 1.56 4.95
C GLU A 51 -10.90 2.59 6.09
N ARG A 52 -9.73 3.14 6.48
CA ARG A 52 -9.62 4.20 7.47
C ARG A 52 -10.29 5.49 7.00
N ASP A 53 -10.19 5.84 5.72
CA ASP A 53 -10.86 7.01 5.14
C ASP A 53 -12.38 6.87 5.23
N VAL A 54 -12.90 5.67 5.00
CA VAL A 54 -14.33 5.37 5.17
C VAL A 54 -14.76 5.57 6.63
N VAL A 55 -14.00 5.02 7.58
CA VAL A 55 -14.29 5.16 9.01
C VAL A 55 -14.24 6.63 9.44
N ARG A 56 -13.26 7.40 8.99
CA ARG A 56 -13.11 8.82 9.32
C ARG A 56 -14.23 9.69 8.74
N ALA A 57 -14.83 9.26 7.63
CA ALA A 57 -15.95 9.97 7.02
C ALA A 57 -17.32 9.68 7.67
N MET A 58 -17.38 8.67 8.55
CA MET A 58 -18.64 8.27 9.22
C MET A 58 -19.17 9.28 10.24
N PRO A 59 -18.34 10.03 11.01
CA PRO A 59 -18.85 10.97 11.99
C PRO A 59 -19.70 12.05 11.34
N GLY A 60 -20.98 12.11 11.72
CA GLY A 60 -21.93 13.08 11.21
C GLY A 60 -23.20 12.42 10.71
N ASN A 61 -23.23 11.94 9.50
CA ASN A 61 -24.44 11.36 8.91
C ASN A 61 -24.08 10.21 7.96
N LEU A 62 -24.53 9.00 8.30
CA LEU A 62 -24.32 7.81 7.47
C LEU A 62 -25.03 7.93 6.10
N ASP A 63 -26.18 8.57 6.05
CA ASP A 63 -26.90 8.81 4.80
C ASP A 63 -26.09 9.70 3.84
N GLN A 64 -25.39 10.69 4.40
CA GLN A 64 -24.52 11.57 3.65
C GLN A 64 -23.31 10.80 3.09
N LEU A 65 -22.73 9.89 3.88
CA LEU A 65 -21.63 9.04 3.45
C LEU A 65 -22.01 8.16 2.26
N VAL A 66 -23.20 7.59 2.27
CA VAL A 66 -23.70 6.74 1.17
C VAL A 66 -23.80 7.51 -0.15
N GLY A 67 -24.09 8.81 -0.10
CA GLY A 67 -24.13 9.69 -1.28
C GLY A 67 -22.80 10.24 -1.74
N MET A 68 -21.73 10.01 -0.98
CA MET A 68 -20.39 10.51 -1.32
C MET A 68 -19.70 9.65 -2.38
N ARG A 69 -18.76 10.27 -3.07
CA ARG A 69 -17.88 9.62 -4.04
C ARG A 69 -16.49 9.44 -3.45
N VAL A 70 -15.73 8.50 -3.99
CA VAL A 70 -14.34 8.21 -3.57
C VAL A 70 -13.48 9.48 -3.56
N LYS A 71 -13.61 10.34 -4.57
CA LYS A 71 -12.86 11.61 -4.65
C LYS A 71 -13.05 12.54 -3.45
N GLU A 72 -14.18 12.42 -2.75
CA GLU A 72 -14.51 13.27 -1.59
C GLU A 72 -13.81 12.81 -0.31
N ILE A 73 -13.37 11.55 -0.25
CA ILE A 73 -12.71 10.99 0.94
C ILE A 73 -11.27 10.54 0.69
N MET A 74 -10.83 10.43 -0.56
CA MET A 74 -9.47 10.01 -0.92
C MET A 74 -8.42 11.04 -0.51
N THR A 75 -7.17 10.56 -0.38
CA THR A 75 -5.99 11.41 -0.32
C THR A 75 -5.48 11.63 -1.74
N ALA A 76 -5.41 12.88 -2.19
CA ALA A 76 -4.96 13.23 -3.55
C ALA A 76 -3.44 13.39 -3.64
N ASP A 77 -2.80 13.87 -2.58
CA ASP A 77 -1.33 14.00 -2.49
C ASP A 77 -0.74 12.70 -1.94
N VAL A 78 -0.44 11.78 -2.84
CA VAL A 78 -0.06 10.40 -2.52
C VAL A 78 1.46 10.27 -2.38
N HIS A 79 1.91 9.74 -1.24
CA HIS A 79 3.30 9.32 -1.08
C HIS A 79 3.54 8.04 -1.87
N THR A 80 4.54 8.06 -2.74
CA THR A 80 4.92 6.92 -3.59
C THR A 80 6.37 6.51 -3.34
N CYS A 81 6.71 5.32 -3.78
CA CYS A 81 8.09 4.84 -3.81
C CYS A 81 8.39 4.19 -5.17
N THR A 82 9.64 3.83 -5.39
CA THR A 82 10.07 3.12 -6.58
C THR A 82 10.58 1.73 -6.22
N ALA A 83 10.82 0.90 -7.22
CA ALA A 83 11.40 -0.43 -7.02
C ALA A 83 12.79 -0.39 -6.36
N ASP A 84 13.53 0.71 -6.52
CA ASP A 84 14.85 0.90 -5.93
C ASP A 84 14.83 1.41 -4.47
N THR A 85 13.69 1.87 -3.98
CA THR A 85 13.51 2.25 -2.57
C THR A 85 13.82 1.05 -1.68
N THR A 86 14.54 1.27 -0.60
CA THR A 86 14.82 0.20 0.37
C THR A 86 13.61 -0.04 1.28
N VAL A 87 13.52 -1.25 1.83
CA VAL A 87 12.49 -1.58 2.82
C VAL A 87 12.60 -0.66 4.05
N ALA A 88 13.83 -0.36 4.48
CA ALA A 88 14.05 0.55 5.62
C ALA A 88 13.53 1.97 5.35
N GLU A 89 13.80 2.53 4.16
CA GLU A 89 13.28 3.84 3.74
C GLU A 89 11.74 3.84 3.70
N LEU A 90 11.14 2.76 3.19
CA LEU A 90 9.69 2.63 3.15
C LEU A 90 9.08 2.55 4.55
N MET A 91 9.72 1.82 5.47
CA MET A 91 9.26 1.75 6.88
C MET A 91 9.28 3.13 7.55
N ILE A 92 10.32 3.91 7.31
CA ILE A 92 10.42 5.29 7.80
C ILE A 92 9.28 6.14 7.23
N MET A 93 9.07 6.09 5.93
CA MET A 93 7.97 6.81 5.26
C MET A 93 6.60 6.46 5.84
N MET A 94 6.32 5.17 6.02
CA MET A 94 5.07 4.69 6.61
C MET A 94 4.88 5.20 8.05
N THR A 95 5.94 5.21 8.83
CA THR A 95 5.92 5.67 10.22
C THR A 95 5.73 7.19 10.32
N GLU A 96 6.50 7.97 9.58
CA GLU A 96 6.45 9.43 9.61
C GLU A 96 5.11 9.97 9.13
N HIS A 97 4.57 9.41 8.06
CA HIS A 97 3.31 9.85 7.47
C HIS A 97 2.08 9.10 8.00
N ARG A 98 2.28 8.11 8.87
CA ARG A 98 1.20 7.27 9.45
C ARG A 98 0.36 6.60 8.38
N ILE A 99 1.00 6.09 7.35
CA ILE A 99 0.38 5.39 6.23
C ILE A 99 0.78 3.92 6.23
N ARG A 100 -0.11 3.05 5.75
CA ARG A 100 0.08 1.60 5.74
C ARG A 100 0.16 1.01 4.34
N HIS A 101 -0.06 1.83 3.33
CA HIS A 101 -0.05 1.44 1.92
C HIS A 101 0.67 2.51 1.13
N VAL A 102 1.62 2.11 0.31
CA VAL A 102 2.40 3.02 -0.53
C VAL A 102 2.42 2.45 -1.95
N PRO A 103 1.90 3.20 -2.93
CA PRO A 103 2.01 2.82 -4.32
C PRO A 103 3.46 2.86 -4.80
N VAL A 104 3.81 1.90 -5.64
CA VAL A 104 5.11 1.81 -6.30
C VAL A 104 4.94 2.27 -7.74
N VAL A 105 5.78 3.20 -8.15
CA VAL A 105 5.75 3.76 -9.52
C VAL A 105 7.07 3.53 -10.23
N ASP A 106 7.02 3.55 -11.56
CA ASP A 106 8.22 3.51 -12.40
C ASP A 106 8.83 4.92 -12.58
N ALA A 107 9.86 5.02 -13.40
CA ALA A 107 10.57 6.28 -13.68
C ALA A 107 9.67 7.35 -14.33
N GLN A 108 8.58 6.97 -14.97
CA GLN A 108 7.60 7.85 -15.59
C GLN A 108 6.42 8.18 -14.65
N GLY A 109 6.44 7.68 -13.41
CA GLY A 109 5.36 7.88 -12.45
C GLY A 109 4.15 6.96 -12.68
N VAL A 110 4.29 5.92 -13.50
CA VAL A 110 3.23 4.95 -13.76
C VAL A 110 3.17 3.92 -12.63
N LEU A 111 1.95 3.66 -12.17
CA LEU A 111 1.67 2.66 -11.13
C LEU A 111 2.09 1.26 -11.60
N ILE A 112 2.94 0.60 -10.80
CA ILE A 112 3.38 -0.78 -11.07
C ILE A 112 3.01 -1.75 -9.95
N SER A 113 2.85 -1.27 -8.72
CA SER A 113 2.48 -2.11 -7.59
C SER A 113 1.96 -1.26 -6.43
N ILE A 114 1.53 -1.93 -5.38
CA ILE A 114 1.24 -1.31 -4.07
C ILE A 114 1.85 -2.20 -2.98
N VAL A 115 2.47 -1.60 -1.98
CA VAL A 115 3.08 -2.31 -0.86
C VAL A 115 2.35 -1.93 0.43
N SER A 116 1.93 -2.93 1.19
CA SER A 116 1.31 -2.75 2.50
C SER A 116 2.33 -2.89 3.63
N ILE A 117 1.99 -2.36 4.82
CA ILE A 117 2.80 -2.57 6.03
C ILE A 117 2.98 -4.07 6.35
N GLY A 118 1.98 -4.89 6.05
CA GLY A 118 2.05 -6.34 6.23
C GLY A 118 3.12 -6.97 5.34
N ASP A 119 3.22 -6.55 4.09
CA ASP A 119 4.26 -7.02 3.16
C ASP A 119 5.65 -6.65 3.66
N VAL A 120 5.80 -5.42 4.13
CA VAL A 120 7.07 -4.88 4.64
C VAL A 120 7.51 -5.65 5.88
N VAL A 121 6.63 -5.83 6.86
CA VAL A 121 6.94 -6.55 8.11
C VAL A 121 7.31 -7.99 7.82
N LYS A 122 6.54 -8.69 7.00
CA LYS A 122 6.80 -10.09 6.64
C LYS A 122 8.19 -10.27 6.01
N ASN A 123 8.53 -9.42 5.07
CA ASN A 123 9.81 -9.53 4.36
C ASN A 123 10.98 -9.09 5.23
N TYR A 124 10.82 -8.07 6.08
CA TYR A 124 11.85 -7.62 7.02
C TYR A 124 12.16 -8.70 8.07
N VAL A 125 11.14 -9.33 8.64
CA VAL A 125 11.32 -10.43 9.60
C VAL A 125 12.03 -11.62 8.94
N SER A 126 11.66 -11.96 7.72
CA SER A 126 12.32 -13.04 6.96
C SER A 126 13.79 -12.74 6.68
N GLU A 127 14.14 -11.51 6.37
CA GLU A 127 15.53 -11.07 6.17
C GLU A 127 16.36 -11.23 7.45
N ILE A 128 15.85 -10.76 8.58
CA ILE A 128 16.53 -10.88 9.89
C ILE A 128 16.72 -12.35 10.27
N ASP A 129 15.73 -13.21 10.08
CA ASP A 129 15.81 -14.63 10.37
C ASP A 129 16.87 -15.32 9.49
N GLY A 130 16.97 -14.93 8.23
CA GLY A 130 18.00 -15.42 7.31
C GLY A 130 19.40 -15.03 7.74
N GLU A 131 19.63 -13.79 8.11
CA GLU A 131 20.91 -13.29 8.64
C GLU A 131 21.31 -14.00 9.94
N ARG A 132 20.35 -14.18 10.84
CA ARG A 132 20.55 -14.89 12.11
C ARG A 132 20.95 -16.34 11.91
N THR A 133 20.31 -17.03 10.98
CA THR A 133 20.63 -18.42 10.63
C THR A 133 22.03 -18.51 10.03
N ALA A 134 22.36 -17.65 9.07
CA ALA A 134 23.68 -17.60 8.45
C ALA A 134 24.79 -17.34 9.48
N LEU A 135 24.57 -16.46 10.44
CA LEU A 135 25.51 -16.20 11.52
C LEU A 135 25.72 -17.42 12.43
N ARG A 136 24.64 -18.11 12.80
CA ARG A 136 24.72 -19.35 13.59
C ARG A 136 25.52 -20.42 12.87
N ASP A 137 25.24 -20.62 11.57
CA ASP A 137 25.95 -21.63 10.76
C ASP A 137 27.43 -21.28 10.62
N TYR A 138 27.76 -20.00 10.44
CA TYR A 138 29.12 -19.52 10.42
C TYR A 138 29.85 -19.80 11.74
N LEU A 139 29.25 -19.51 12.88
CA LEU A 139 29.84 -19.77 14.20
C LEU A 139 29.95 -21.27 14.47
N ALA A 140 29.03 -22.09 14.00
CA ALA A 140 29.09 -23.55 14.15
C ALA A 140 30.16 -24.20 13.26
N SER A 141 30.47 -23.61 12.10
CA SER A 141 31.50 -24.10 11.16
C SER A 141 32.89 -23.62 11.49
N GLY A 142 33.02 -22.64 12.39
CA GLY A 142 34.30 -22.04 12.80
C GLY A 142 35.09 -22.80 13.87
N ASN A 143 34.73 -24.02 14.21
CA ASN A 143 35.45 -24.91 15.16
C ASN A 143 36.18 -26.02 14.43
#